data_64a45f059006aca66594a287a96548d2
#
_entry.id   64a45f059006aca66594a287a96548d2
#
_cell.length_a   1.000
_cell.length_b   1.000
_cell.length_c   1.000
_cell.angle_alpha   90.00
_cell.angle_beta   90.00
_cell.angle_gamma   90.00
#
_symmetry.space_group_name_H-M   'P 1'
#
loop_
_entity.id
_entity.type
_entity.pdbx_description
1 polymer ?
#
loop_
_entity_poly.entity_id
_entity_poly.type
_entity_poly.pdbx_seq_one_letter_code
_entity_poly.pdbx_strand_id
1 'polypeptide(L)'
;MHCEGEIMMTLNEIGSRAKEVSRVLGTLGSREKNMGLEEAARALLEGEEEILEANSRDYEKARSDGMSQGLLDRLKLMPARVQAMADGLLQVASLEDPVGEVLSMKLRPNGLQIG
;
A
#
# COMPACT_ATOMS: atom_id res chain seq x y z
N MET A 1 13.88 24.01 1.97
CA MET A 1 13.25 23.57 1.56
C MET A 1 12.03 23.48 1.78
N HIS A 2 11.36 23.89 1.52
CA HIS A 2 10.24 23.92 1.75
C HIS A 2 9.37 22.92 1.41
N CYS A 3 9.54 22.09 0.66
CA CYS A 3 8.79 20.92 0.46
C CYS A 3 8.50 20.22 1.72
N GLU A 4 9.29 20.44 2.69
CA GLU A 4 9.05 19.83 3.96
C GLU A 4 7.69 20.16 4.50
N GLY A 5 7.28 21.37 4.37
CA GLY A 5 5.96 21.74 4.86
C GLY A 5 4.85 21.02 4.17
N GLU A 6 5.02 20.71 2.91
CA GLU A 6 4.00 20.00 2.18
C GLU A 6 3.95 18.55 2.55
N ILE A 7 5.09 17.95 2.86
CA ILE A 7 5.13 16.57 3.20
C ILE A 7 4.66 16.31 4.59
N MET A 8 4.82 17.29 5.47
CA MET A 8 4.53 17.07 6.87
C MET A 8 3.06 17.21 7.19
N MET A 9 2.29 16.28 6.73
CA MET A 9 0.89 16.23 7.12
C MET A 9 0.77 15.57 8.48
N THR A 10 -0.18 16.01 9.26
CA THR A 10 -0.41 15.36 10.54
C THR A 10 -1.04 14.00 10.32
N LEU A 11 -0.92 13.14 11.31
CA LEU A 11 -1.56 11.84 11.23
C LEU A 11 -3.07 11.97 11.09
N ASN A 12 -3.66 12.95 11.71
CA ASN A 12 -5.10 13.17 11.59
C ASN A 12 -5.47 13.55 10.17
N GLU A 13 -4.67 14.36 9.51
CA GLU A 13 -4.93 14.74 8.13
C GLU A 13 -4.77 13.56 7.19
N ILE A 14 -3.76 12.75 7.39
CA ILE A 14 -3.55 11.57 6.59
C ILE A 14 -4.72 10.60 6.77
N GLY A 15 -5.13 10.38 7.99
CA GLY A 15 -6.25 9.49 8.29
C GLY A 15 -7.56 10.00 7.72
N SER A 16 -7.81 11.29 7.80
CA SER A 16 -9.04 11.87 7.24
C SER A 16 -9.07 11.74 5.74
N ARG A 17 -7.96 12.00 5.07
CA ARG A 17 -7.89 11.85 3.63
C ARG A 17 -8.05 10.39 3.21
N ALA A 18 -7.45 9.49 3.95
CA ALA A 18 -7.58 8.07 3.65
C ALA A 18 -9.02 7.62 3.77
N LYS A 19 -9.72 8.08 4.80
CA LYS A 19 -11.12 7.73 5.00
C LYS A 19 -12.00 8.29 3.89
N GLU A 20 -11.73 9.53 3.49
CA GLU A 20 -12.49 10.17 2.43
C GLU A 20 -12.28 9.42 1.11
N VAL A 21 -11.04 9.10 0.79
CA VAL A 21 -10.71 8.40 -0.44
C VAL A 21 -11.28 6.99 -0.44
N SER A 22 -11.35 6.34 0.72
CA SER A 22 -11.89 4.99 0.80
C SER A 22 -13.35 4.95 0.35
N ARG A 23 -14.10 6.01 0.59
CA ARG A 23 -15.49 6.08 0.14
C ARG A 23 -15.56 6.13 -1.38
N VAL A 24 -14.65 6.88 -1.98
CA VAL A 24 -14.59 6.98 -3.43
C VAL A 24 -14.16 5.63 -4.01
N LEU A 25 -13.17 4.99 -3.40
CA LEU A 25 -12.71 3.69 -3.87
C LEU A 25 -13.82 2.65 -3.82
N GLY A 26 -14.70 2.74 -2.85
CA GLY A 26 -15.83 1.82 -2.74
C GLY A 26 -16.81 1.93 -3.88
N THR A 27 -16.82 3.06 -4.59
CA THR A 27 -17.72 3.25 -5.71
C THR A 27 -17.07 2.94 -7.06
N LEU A 28 -15.76 2.68 -7.09
CA LEU A 28 -15.06 2.41 -8.33
C LEU A 28 -15.22 0.96 -8.75
N GLY A 29 -15.13 0.71 -10.03
CA GLY A 29 -15.17 -0.65 -10.54
C GLY A 29 -13.84 -1.35 -10.36
N SER A 30 -13.85 -2.66 -10.57
CA SER A 30 -12.65 -3.47 -10.44
C SER A 30 -11.54 -3.03 -11.38
N ARG A 31 -11.91 -2.60 -12.57
CA ARG A 31 -10.94 -2.17 -13.57
C ARG A 31 -10.13 -0.98 -13.07
N GLU A 32 -10.81 0.03 -12.52
CA GLU A 32 -10.13 1.21 -12.03
C GLU A 32 -9.25 0.88 -10.84
N LYS A 33 -9.73 0.02 -9.94
CA LYS A 33 -8.96 -0.39 -8.78
C LYS A 33 -7.71 -1.16 -9.20
N ASN A 34 -7.86 -2.04 -10.19
CA ASN A 34 -6.75 -2.83 -10.69
C ASN A 34 -5.72 -1.96 -11.39
N MET A 35 -6.17 -0.97 -12.14
CA MET A 35 -5.27 -0.04 -12.78
C MET A 35 -4.46 0.71 -11.73
N GLY A 36 -5.08 1.10 -10.63
CA GLY A 36 -4.38 1.77 -9.54
C GLY A 36 -3.31 0.88 -8.92
N LEU A 37 -3.63 -0.39 -8.72
CA LEU A 37 -2.67 -1.34 -8.17
C LEU A 37 -1.50 -1.57 -9.13
N GLU A 38 -1.79 -1.66 -10.40
CA GLU A 38 -0.76 -1.86 -11.41
C GLU A 38 0.17 -0.66 -11.51
N GLU A 39 -0.41 0.54 -11.44
CA GLU A 39 0.37 1.76 -11.45
C GLU A 39 1.24 1.87 -10.19
N ALA A 40 0.70 1.48 -9.06
CA ALA A 40 1.46 1.50 -7.81
C ALA A 40 2.64 0.52 -7.89
N ALA A 41 2.42 -0.65 -8.47
CA ALA A 41 3.48 -1.63 -8.64
C ALA A 41 4.57 -1.08 -9.55
N ARG A 42 4.18 -0.43 -10.64
CA ARG A 42 5.13 0.16 -11.56
C ARG A 42 5.92 1.27 -10.88
N ALA A 43 5.24 2.11 -10.11
CA ALA A 43 5.88 3.20 -9.41
C ALA A 43 6.93 2.70 -8.40
N LEU A 44 6.63 1.58 -7.73
CA LEU A 44 7.60 0.99 -6.82
C LEU A 44 8.87 0.55 -7.56
N LEU A 45 8.70 -0.07 -8.72
CA LEU A 45 9.84 -0.54 -9.48
C LEU A 45 10.62 0.61 -10.10
N GLU A 46 9.94 1.63 -10.57
CA GLU A 46 10.58 2.79 -11.15
C GLU A 46 11.30 3.60 -10.08
N GLY A 47 10.77 3.67 -8.90
CA GLY A 47 11.36 4.42 -7.80
C GLY A 47 12.25 3.59 -6.89
N GLU A 48 12.60 2.39 -7.32
CA GLU A 48 13.36 1.46 -6.48
C GLU A 48 14.65 2.08 -5.94
N GLU A 49 15.41 2.75 -6.78
CA GLU A 49 16.67 3.33 -6.36
C GLU A 49 16.46 4.37 -5.26
N GLU A 50 15.49 5.22 -5.42
CA GLU A 50 15.19 6.25 -4.42
C GLU A 50 14.71 5.63 -3.13
N ILE A 51 13.89 4.60 -3.23
CA ILE A 51 13.37 3.91 -2.06
C ILE A 51 14.51 3.25 -1.29
N LEU A 52 15.40 2.56 -2.00
CA LEU A 52 16.51 1.88 -1.35
C LEU A 52 17.49 2.87 -0.75
N GLU A 53 17.69 4.00 -1.37
CA GLU A 53 18.57 5.02 -0.85
C GLU A 53 18.00 5.62 0.43
N ALA A 54 16.72 5.96 0.43
CA ALA A 54 16.06 6.48 1.63
C ALA A 54 16.09 5.45 2.74
N ASN A 55 15.85 4.19 2.40
CA ASN A 55 15.87 3.11 3.37
C ASN A 55 17.27 2.93 3.97
N SER A 56 18.30 3.08 3.16
CA SER A 56 19.66 2.97 3.63
C SER A 56 19.98 4.04 4.67
N ARG A 57 19.49 5.24 4.45
CA ARG A 57 19.68 6.33 5.42
C ARG A 57 18.91 6.02 6.72
N ASP A 58 17.71 5.52 6.60
CA ASP A 58 16.91 5.15 7.77
C ASP A 58 17.56 4.03 8.55
N TYR A 59 18.11 3.06 7.84
CA TYR A 59 18.78 1.91 8.45
C TYR A 59 20.00 2.38 9.24
N GLU A 60 20.82 3.24 8.66
CA GLU A 60 22.00 3.72 9.33
C GLU A 60 21.67 4.55 10.57
N LYS A 61 20.63 5.34 10.48
CA LYS A 61 20.18 6.13 11.61
C LYS A 61 19.69 5.20 12.72
N ALA A 62 18.89 4.22 12.38
CA ALA A 62 18.35 3.28 13.36
C ALA A 62 19.48 2.49 14.02
N ARG A 63 20.47 2.10 13.26
CA ARG A 63 21.61 1.36 13.78
C ARG A 63 22.40 2.24 14.76
N SER A 64 22.63 3.48 14.42
CA SER A 64 23.32 4.41 15.29
C SER A 64 22.55 4.67 16.55
N ASP A 65 21.24 4.63 16.50
CA ASP A 65 20.36 4.86 17.65
C ASP A 65 20.22 3.61 18.52
N GLY A 66 20.85 2.51 18.17
CA GLY A 66 20.85 1.32 19.01
C GLY A 66 19.73 0.34 18.78
N MET A 67 19.09 0.40 17.62
CA MET A 67 18.01 -0.54 17.31
C MET A 67 18.56 -1.98 17.31
N SER A 68 17.78 -2.92 17.79
CA SER A 68 18.19 -4.32 17.84
C SER A 68 18.38 -4.90 16.45
N GLN A 69 19.23 -5.90 16.32
CA GLN A 69 19.51 -6.53 15.04
C GLN A 69 18.25 -7.10 14.39
N GLY A 70 17.37 -7.67 15.18
CA GLY A 70 16.12 -8.22 14.64
C GLY A 70 15.25 -7.15 14.02
N LEU A 71 15.14 -5.98 14.64
CA LEU A 71 14.38 -4.89 14.10
C LEU A 71 15.06 -4.27 12.89
N LEU A 72 16.39 -4.20 12.90
CA LEU A 72 17.13 -3.68 11.77
C LEU A 72 16.93 -4.57 10.55
N ASP A 73 16.89 -5.87 10.73
CA ASP A 73 16.67 -6.80 9.63
C ASP A 73 15.30 -6.61 9.02
N ARG A 74 14.32 -6.27 9.83
CA ARG A 74 12.96 -6.00 9.34
C ARG A 74 12.88 -4.68 8.62
N LEU A 75 13.67 -3.70 9.05
CA LEU A 75 13.66 -2.37 8.44
C LEU A 75 14.33 -2.38 7.08
N LYS A 76 15.34 -3.20 6.91
CA LYS A 76 16.18 -3.17 5.72
C LYS A 76 15.42 -3.64 4.48
N LEU A 77 15.44 -2.83 3.43
CA LEU A 77 14.88 -3.20 2.14
C LEU A 77 16.02 -3.58 1.20
N MET A 78 15.74 -4.54 0.35
CA MET A 78 16.66 -4.98 -0.68
C MET A 78 15.90 -5.00 -2.00
N PRO A 79 16.57 -4.98 -3.14
CA PRO A 79 15.86 -5.01 -4.43
C PRO A 79 14.83 -6.13 -4.51
N ALA A 80 15.15 -7.31 -3.98
CA ALA A 80 14.23 -8.42 -4.01
C ALA A 80 12.96 -8.14 -3.21
N ARG A 81 13.06 -7.39 -2.13
CA ARG A 81 11.88 -7.04 -1.33
C ARG A 81 11.01 -6.01 -2.02
N VAL A 82 11.62 -5.05 -2.70
CA VAL A 82 10.85 -4.08 -3.48
C VAL A 82 10.13 -4.80 -4.60
N GLN A 83 10.79 -5.73 -5.26
CA GLN A 83 10.16 -6.53 -6.32
C GLN A 83 9.00 -7.34 -5.74
N ALA A 84 9.18 -7.93 -4.57
CA ALA A 84 8.12 -8.70 -3.94
C ALA A 84 6.92 -7.83 -3.58
N MET A 85 7.16 -6.58 -3.18
CA MET A 85 6.07 -5.65 -2.89
C MET A 85 5.27 -5.35 -4.16
N ALA A 86 5.97 -5.11 -5.27
CA ALA A 86 5.30 -4.87 -6.54
C ALA A 86 4.53 -6.10 -7.00
N ASP A 87 5.13 -7.27 -6.86
CA ASP A 87 4.47 -8.53 -7.22
C ASP A 87 3.23 -8.76 -6.37
N GLY A 88 3.29 -8.39 -5.10
CA GLY A 88 2.14 -8.48 -4.20
C GLY A 88 0.99 -7.62 -4.65
N LEU A 89 1.27 -6.40 -5.10
CA LEU A 89 0.23 -5.52 -5.62
C LEU A 89 -0.40 -6.10 -6.88
N LEU A 90 0.41 -6.66 -7.77
CA LEU A 90 -0.11 -7.27 -8.99
C LEU A 90 -0.94 -8.52 -8.67
N GLN A 91 -0.54 -9.26 -7.66
CA GLN A 91 -1.29 -10.42 -7.24
C GLN A 91 -2.66 -10.01 -6.70
N VAL A 92 -2.72 -8.96 -5.91
CA VAL A 92 -4.00 -8.44 -5.40
C VAL A 92 -4.87 -7.98 -6.55
N ALA A 93 -4.27 -7.35 -7.57
CA ALA A 93 -5.02 -6.90 -8.73
C ALA A 93 -5.67 -8.07 -9.48
N SER A 94 -5.10 -9.26 -9.38
CA SER A 94 -5.64 -10.43 -10.06
C SER A 94 -6.77 -11.10 -9.28
N LEU A 95 -7.01 -10.69 -8.04
CA LEU A 95 -8.07 -11.27 -7.23
C LEU A 95 -9.41 -10.63 -7.57
N GLU A 96 -10.48 -11.32 -7.25
CA GLU A 96 -11.80 -10.77 -7.46
C GLU A 96 -12.04 -9.65 -6.46
N ASP A 97 -12.80 -8.66 -6.87
CA ASP A 97 -13.12 -7.51 -6.03
C ASP A 97 -14.11 -7.96 -4.95
N PRO A 98 -13.70 -8.01 -3.69
CA PRO A 98 -14.59 -8.49 -2.63
C PRO A 98 -15.81 -7.60 -2.40
N VAL A 99 -15.72 -6.33 -2.75
CA VAL A 99 -16.85 -5.42 -2.59
C VAL A 99 -17.99 -5.87 -3.51
N GLY A 100 -17.71 -6.12 -4.77
CA GLY A 100 -18.70 -6.59 -5.69
C GLY A 100 -19.20 -7.97 -5.34
N GLU A 101 -18.31 -8.83 -4.89
CA GLU A 101 -18.65 -10.18 -4.53
C GLU A 101 -19.61 -10.21 -3.34
N VAL A 102 -19.37 -9.41 -2.34
CA VAL A 102 -20.23 -9.34 -1.18
C VAL A 102 -21.60 -8.85 -1.55
N LEU A 103 -21.69 -7.84 -2.38
CA LEU A 103 -22.99 -7.37 -2.83
C LEU A 103 -23.74 -8.44 -3.61
N SER A 104 -23.06 -9.19 -4.43
CA SER A 104 -23.69 -10.27 -5.17
C SER A 104 -24.25 -11.32 -4.25
N MET A 105 -23.54 -11.67 -3.22
CA MET A 105 -24.02 -12.62 -2.25
C MET A 105 -25.25 -12.15 -1.53
N LYS A 106 -25.33 -10.89 -1.20
CA LYS A 106 -26.48 -10.35 -0.52
C LYS A 106 -27.72 -10.38 -1.39
N LEU A 107 -27.55 -10.30 -2.67
CA LEU A 107 -28.68 -10.28 -3.58
C LEU A 107 -29.18 -11.67 -3.96
N ARG A 108 -28.49 -12.71 -3.57
CA ARG A 108 -28.94 -14.04 -3.91
C ARG A 108 -30.17 -14.45 -3.11
N PRO A 109 -31.04 -15.23 -3.69
CA PRO A 109 -32.24 -15.62 -2.98
C PRO A 109 -31.97 -16.36 -1.70
N ASN A 110 -30.98 -17.18 -1.66
CA ASN A 110 -30.72 -17.89 -0.45
C ASN A 110 -29.64 -17.16 0.30
N GLY A 111 -29.77 -15.97 0.39
CA GLY A 111 -28.82 -15.14 1.03
C GLY A 111 -28.39 -15.54 2.39
N LEU A 112 -28.90 -16.63 2.89
CA LEU A 112 -28.50 -17.02 4.17
C LEU A 112 -27.10 -17.31 4.23
N GLN A 113 -26.47 -17.47 3.18
CA GLN A 113 -25.15 -17.69 3.25
C GLN A 113 -24.43 -16.59 3.81
N ILE A 114 -25.02 -15.54 3.92
CA ILE A 114 -24.43 -14.49 4.47
C ILE A 114 -23.96 -14.71 5.76
N GLY A 115 -24.51 -15.43 6.40
CA GLY A 115 -24.17 -15.74 7.74
C GLY A 115 -22.76 -15.52 8.06
#